data_da4a384045fccb6dada3d6ffbb6e4b2a
#
_entry.id   da4a384045fccb6dada3d6ffbb6e4b2a
#
_cell.length_a   1.000
_cell.length_b   1.000
_cell.length_c   1.000
_cell.angle_alpha   90.00
_cell.angle_beta   90.00
_cell.angle_gamma   90.00
#
_symmetry.space_group_name_H-M   'P 1'
#
loop_
_entity.id
_entity.type
_entity.pdbx_description
1 polymer ?
#
loop_
_entity_poly.entity_id
_entity_poly.type
_entity_poly.pdbx_seq_one_letter_code
_entity_poly.pdbx_strand_id
1 'polypeptide(L)'
;KEGMTFKISSRRSDHNFELDSRELNQVLGGAVFDAIPNVQAQMKNPDINLQVEIREEAAYLSYETIRGAGGLPVGTSGKGMLMLSGGIDSPVAGYLALKRGVDIEAVHFASPPYTSPGALKKAQDLTRKLTKFGGNIQFIEVPFTEIQEEIKAKAPEAYLMTLTRRFMMRITDRIREVRNGLVIINGESLGQVASQTLESMQAINAVTNTPIIRPVVTMDKLEIIDIAQEIDTFEISIQPFEDCCTIFAPDRPKTNPKIKNAEQ
;
A
#
# COMPACT_ATOMS: atom_id res chain seq x y z
N LYS A 1 -13.93 31.79 -18.68
CA LYS A 1 -13.83 31.54 -20.14
C LYS A 1 -15.19 31.82 -20.77
N GLU A 2 -15.24 32.48 -21.93
CA GLU A 2 -16.48 32.69 -22.67
C GLU A 2 -17.15 31.34 -22.97
N GLY A 3 -18.48 31.27 -22.75
CA GLY A 3 -19.25 30.06 -23.02
C GLY A 3 -19.22 29.00 -21.95
N MET A 4 -18.62 29.25 -20.77
CA MET A 4 -18.64 28.28 -19.66
C MET A 4 -20.07 28.04 -19.18
N THR A 5 -20.35 26.78 -18.90
CA THR A 5 -21.63 26.36 -18.33
C THR A 5 -21.51 26.17 -16.80
N PHE A 6 -22.56 26.55 -16.10
CA PHE A 6 -22.59 26.41 -14.65
C PHE A 6 -23.93 25.88 -14.12
N LYS A 7 -23.90 25.38 -12.91
CA LYS A 7 -25.08 25.00 -12.13
C LYS A 7 -24.89 25.47 -10.69
N ILE A 8 -25.97 25.92 -10.08
CA ILE A 8 -26.03 26.10 -8.62
C ILE A 8 -26.72 24.88 -8.00
N SER A 9 -26.12 24.33 -6.96
CA SER A 9 -26.68 23.23 -6.18
C SER A 9 -26.70 23.61 -4.71
N SER A 10 -27.81 24.16 -4.23
CA SER A 10 -27.94 24.60 -2.84
C SER A 10 -28.58 23.54 -1.98
N ARG A 11 -28.09 23.43 -0.75
CA ARG A 11 -28.75 22.71 0.35
C ARG A 11 -28.71 23.56 1.61
N ARG A 12 -29.68 23.36 2.50
CA ARG A 12 -29.70 24.02 3.80
C ARG A 12 -29.86 22.99 4.91
N SER A 13 -29.02 23.11 5.92
CA SER A 13 -29.17 22.42 7.21
C SER A 13 -29.89 23.30 8.23
N ASP A 14 -29.80 24.63 8.05
CA ASP A 14 -30.64 25.58 8.79
C ASP A 14 -32.03 25.70 8.14
N HIS A 15 -33.03 25.18 8.85
CA HIS A 15 -34.42 25.26 8.40
C HIS A 15 -35.08 26.63 8.67
N ASN A 16 -34.44 27.50 9.45
CA ASN A 16 -34.93 28.85 9.75
C ASN A 16 -34.46 29.89 8.72
N PHE A 17 -33.56 29.50 7.81
CA PHE A 17 -33.11 30.39 6.75
C PHE A 17 -34.27 30.72 5.81
N GLU A 18 -34.44 32.01 5.48
CA GLU A 18 -35.62 32.56 4.77
C GLU A 18 -35.88 31.89 3.42
N LEU A 19 -34.83 31.60 2.64
CA LEU A 19 -34.97 31.03 1.31
C LEU A 19 -34.84 29.48 1.35
N ASP A 20 -35.67 28.82 0.57
CA ASP A 20 -35.48 27.37 0.35
C ASP A 20 -34.35 27.11 -0.67
N SER A 21 -33.96 25.83 -0.85
CA SER A 21 -32.87 25.48 -1.76
C SER A 21 -33.16 25.82 -3.22
N ARG A 22 -34.41 25.85 -3.63
CA ARG A 22 -34.80 26.20 -4.99
C ARG A 22 -34.71 27.71 -5.21
N GLU A 23 -35.19 28.50 -4.27
CA GLU A 23 -35.09 29.97 -4.26
C GLU A 23 -33.63 30.39 -4.20
N LEU A 24 -32.80 29.76 -3.36
CA LEU A 24 -31.37 29.97 -3.32
C LEU A 24 -30.71 29.75 -4.69
N ASN A 25 -31.04 28.63 -5.38
CA ASN A 25 -30.51 28.37 -6.70
C ASN A 25 -30.89 29.47 -7.72
N GLN A 26 -32.09 30.01 -7.63
CA GLN A 26 -32.55 31.10 -8.54
C GLN A 26 -31.84 32.42 -8.25
N VAL A 27 -31.78 32.84 -6.99
CA VAL A 27 -31.13 34.09 -6.57
C VAL A 27 -29.63 34.05 -6.90
N LEU A 28 -28.96 32.98 -6.54
CA LEU A 28 -27.52 32.85 -6.82
C LEU A 28 -27.22 32.66 -8.31
N GLY A 29 -28.08 31.96 -9.05
CA GLY A 29 -27.96 31.83 -10.50
C GLY A 29 -28.10 33.20 -11.19
N GLY A 30 -29.06 34.04 -10.75
CA GLY A 30 -29.20 35.42 -11.22
C GLY A 30 -27.94 36.25 -10.93
N ALA A 31 -27.42 36.21 -9.72
CA ALA A 31 -26.19 36.91 -9.35
C ALA A 31 -24.98 36.52 -10.22
N VAL A 32 -24.86 35.22 -10.59
CA VAL A 32 -23.79 34.75 -11.49
C VAL A 32 -23.97 35.34 -12.91
N PHE A 33 -25.19 35.38 -13.43
CA PHE A 33 -25.48 35.99 -14.74
C PHE A 33 -25.17 37.47 -14.77
N ASP A 34 -25.50 38.20 -13.70
CA ASP A 34 -25.24 39.63 -13.59
C ASP A 34 -23.73 39.94 -13.48
N ALA A 35 -22.99 39.08 -12.81
CA ALA A 35 -21.56 39.29 -12.53
C ALA A 35 -20.65 38.84 -13.68
N ILE A 36 -21.04 37.80 -14.43
CA ILE A 36 -20.18 37.16 -15.43
C ILE A 36 -20.87 37.11 -16.79
N PRO A 37 -20.41 37.88 -17.78
CA PRO A 37 -20.99 37.87 -19.11
C PRO A 37 -20.71 36.54 -19.83
N ASN A 38 -21.62 36.15 -20.71
CA ASN A 38 -21.49 34.98 -21.59
C ASN A 38 -21.39 33.62 -20.91
N VAL A 39 -21.95 33.47 -19.69
CA VAL A 39 -22.13 32.15 -19.04
C VAL A 39 -23.51 31.58 -19.35
N GLN A 40 -23.62 30.25 -19.30
CA GLN A 40 -24.88 29.55 -19.54
C GLN A 40 -25.20 28.60 -18.37
N ALA A 41 -26.49 28.57 -17.98
CA ALA A 41 -26.92 27.58 -17.00
C ALA A 41 -27.12 26.21 -17.66
N GLN A 42 -26.51 25.17 -17.10
CA GLN A 42 -26.63 23.80 -17.60
C GLN A 42 -26.84 22.83 -16.45
N MET A 43 -27.97 22.14 -16.44
CA MET A 43 -28.34 21.25 -15.33
C MET A 43 -27.62 19.91 -15.36
N LYS A 44 -27.22 19.41 -16.53
CA LYS A 44 -26.51 18.13 -16.70
C LYS A 44 -25.09 18.40 -17.19
N ASN A 45 -24.10 17.82 -16.53
CA ASN A 45 -22.68 17.96 -16.86
C ASN A 45 -22.23 19.40 -17.09
N PRO A 46 -22.46 20.33 -16.14
CA PRO A 46 -21.93 21.70 -16.25
C PRO A 46 -20.41 21.68 -16.12
N ASP A 47 -19.74 22.70 -16.69
CA ASP A 47 -18.30 22.91 -16.48
C ASP A 47 -17.98 23.20 -15.00
N ILE A 48 -18.88 23.94 -14.33
CA ILE A 48 -18.77 24.27 -12.90
C ILE A 48 -20.12 23.98 -12.22
N ASN A 49 -20.07 23.17 -11.17
CA ASN A 49 -21.18 23.00 -10.23
C ASN A 49 -20.86 23.74 -8.93
N LEU A 50 -21.40 24.94 -8.76
CA LEU A 50 -21.26 25.68 -7.51
C LEU A 50 -22.22 25.11 -6.46
N GLN A 51 -21.65 24.44 -5.45
CA GLN A 51 -22.40 23.91 -4.33
C GLN A 51 -22.46 24.96 -3.22
N VAL A 52 -23.64 25.18 -2.68
CA VAL A 52 -23.88 26.14 -1.60
C VAL A 52 -24.58 25.42 -0.45
N GLU A 53 -23.97 25.43 0.71
CA GLU A 53 -24.52 24.85 1.93
C GLU A 53 -24.77 25.94 2.96
N ILE A 54 -26.03 26.13 3.35
CA ILE A 54 -26.42 27.06 4.41
C ILE A 54 -26.52 26.30 5.72
N ARG A 55 -25.73 26.74 6.70
CA ARG A 55 -25.77 26.30 8.09
C ARG A 55 -26.07 27.48 9.00
N GLU A 56 -26.37 27.22 10.28
CA GLU A 56 -26.67 28.29 11.27
C GLU A 56 -25.53 29.32 11.39
N GLU A 57 -24.29 28.85 11.33
CA GLU A 57 -23.12 29.69 11.57
C GLU A 57 -22.58 30.37 10.28
N ALA A 58 -22.79 29.80 9.10
CA ALA A 58 -22.23 30.31 7.85
C ALA A 58 -22.83 29.70 6.58
N ALA A 59 -22.57 30.35 5.44
CA ALA A 59 -22.76 29.79 4.10
C ALA A 59 -21.42 29.26 3.56
N TYR A 60 -21.39 28.01 3.14
CA TYR A 60 -20.20 27.35 2.58
C TYR A 60 -20.38 27.20 1.07
N LEU A 61 -19.38 27.69 0.32
CA LEU A 61 -19.35 27.59 -1.13
C LEU A 61 -18.21 26.69 -1.57
N SER A 62 -18.49 25.75 -2.47
CA SER A 62 -17.51 24.87 -3.08
C SER A 62 -17.85 24.58 -4.53
N TYR A 63 -16.86 24.41 -5.37
CA TYR A 63 -17.07 24.15 -6.82
C TYR A 63 -16.28 22.95 -7.32
N GLU A 64 -15.45 22.38 -6.46
CA GLU A 64 -14.60 21.26 -6.80
C GLU A 64 -14.60 20.24 -5.68
N THR A 65 -14.56 18.98 -6.03
CA THR A 65 -14.37 17.87 -5.09
C THR A 65 -13.05 17.20 -5.41
N ILE A 66 -12.06 17.43 -4.55
CA ILE A 66 -10.76 16.78 -4.66
C ILE A 66 -10.83 15.45 -3.92
N ARG A 67 -10.60 14.36 -4.64
CA ARG A 67 -10.57 13.02 -4.04
C ARG A 67 -9.28 12.84 -3.26
N GLY A 68 -9.39 12.67 -1.95
CA GLY A 68 -8.26 12.32 -1.09
C GLY A 68 -7.85 10.84 -1.20
N ALA A 69 -6.76 10.48 -0.55
CA ALA A 69 -6.25 9.09 -0.53
C ALA A 69 -7.25 8.08 0.05
N GLY A 70 -8.18 8.53 0.88
CA GLY A 70 -9.10 7.66 1.62
C GLY A 70 -8.39 6.85 2.72
N GLY A 71 -9.08 5.87 3.27
CA GLY A 71 -8.52 4.99 4.30
C GLY A 71 -8.68 5.52 5.72
N LEU A 72 -7.76 5.09 6.60
CA LEU A 72 -7.72 5.45 8.02
C LEU A 72 -6.41 6.17 8.35
N PRO A 73 -6.38 7.06 9.35
CA PRO A 73 -5.12 7.66 9.80
C PRO A 73 -4.12 6.59 10.26
N VAL A 74 -2.85 6.74 9.90
CA VAL A 74 -1.79 5.81 10.27
C VAL A 74 -1.66 5.72 11.79
N GLY A 75 -1.47 4.51 12.31
CA GLY A 75 -1.40 4.20 13.74
C GLY A 75 -2.74 3.84 14.38
N THR A 76 -3.89 4.14 13.75
CA THR A 76 -5.20 3.82 14.33
C THR A 76 -5.51 2.32 14.38
N SER A 77 -4.86 1.52 13.53
CA SER A 77 -5.03 0.06 13.47
C SER A 77 -3.88 -0.71 14.14
N GLY A 78 -2.99 -0.01 14.86
CA GLY A 78 -1.83 -0.63 15.51
C GLY A 78 -0.62 -0.74 14.59
N LYS A 79 0.42 -1.45 15.07
CA LYS A 79 1.72 -1.59 14.42
C LYS A 79 1.88 -2.94 13.72
N GLY A 80 2.54 -2.95 12.56
CA GLY A 80 2.89 -4.16 11.82
C GLY A 80 4.31 -4.15 11.26
N MET A 81 4.89 -5.35 11.08
CA MET A 81 6.22 -5.54 10.48
C MET A 81 6.04 -5.84 8.99
N LEU A 82 6.48 -4.94 8.14
CA LEU A 82 6.51 -5.16 6.69
C LEU A 82 7.79 -5.88 6.30
N MET A 83 7.69 -7.09 5.77
CA MET A 83 8.80 -7.77 5.12
C MET A 83 9.06 -7.11 3.76
N LEU A 84 10.01 -6.17 3.72
CA LEU A 84 10.31 -5.37 2.55
C LEU A 84 11.42 -5.98 1.72
N SER A 85 11.10 -6.35 0.50
CA SER A 85 12.07 -6.69 -0.56
C SER A 85 12.33 -5.51 -1.46
N GLY A 86 13.32 -5.62 -2.37
CA GLY A 86 13.53 -4.64 -3.44
C GLY A 86 12.57 -4.78 -4.63
N GLY A 87 11.62 -5.72 -4.59
CA GLY A 87 10.64 -5.94 -5.64
C GLY A 87 9.48 -4.96 -5.64
N ILE A 88 8.58 -5.09 -6.62
CA ILE A 88 7.43 -4.20 -6.85
C ILE A 88 6.35 -4.38 -5.77
N ASP A 89 6.13 -5.63 -5.33
CA ASP A 89 4.93 -6.01 -4.60
C ASP A 89 4.97 -5.59 -3.12
N SER A 90 6.13 -5.69 -2.46
CA SER A 90 6.22 -5.41 -1.02
C SER A 90 6.04 -3.93 -0.66
N PRO A 91 6.53 -2.93 -1.44
CA PRO A 91 6.20 -1.53 -1.19
C PRO A 91 4.71 -1.22 -1.37
N VAL A 92 4.06 -1.84 -2.37
CA VAL A 92 2.62 -1.70 -2.59
C VAL A 92 1.83 -2.29 -1.42
N ALA A 93 2.23 -3.46 -0.91
CA ALA A 93 1.63 -4.05 0.28
C ALA A 93 1.78 -3.13 1.51
N GLY A 94 2.95 -2.51 1.67
CA GLY A 94 3.21 -1.52 2.72
C GLY A 94 2.28 -0.30 2.61
N TYR A 95 2.14 0.27 1.42
CA TYR A 95 1.23 1.38 1.17
C TYR A 95 -0.23 1.03 1.50
N LEU A 96 -0.70 -0.13 1.06
CA LEU A 96 -2.07 -0.58 1.33
C LEU A 96 -2.33 -0.79 2.83
N ALA A 97 -1.33 -1.27 3.58
CA ALA A 97 -1.41 -1.39 5.02
C ALA A 97 -1.45 0.00 5.71
N LEU A 98 -0.59 0.94 5.30
CA LEU A 98 -0.62 2.34 5.77
C LEU A 98 -1.98 2.96 5.52
N LYS A 99 -2.55 2.77 4.34
CA LYS A 99 -3.89 3.26 3.97
C LYS A 99 -5.00 2.69 4.86
N ARG A 100 -4.80 1.51 5.46
CA ARG A 100 -5.73 0.91 6.44
C ARG A 100 -5.37 1.25 7.89
N GLY A 101 -4.52 2.25 8.10
CA GLY A 101 -4.20 2.77 9.43
C GLY A 101 -3.14 1.98 10.19
N VAL A 102 -2.44 1.05 9.55
CA VAL A 102 -1.35 0.30 10.19
C VAL A 102 -0.09 1.18 10.22
N ASP A 103 0.51 1.35 11.39
CA ASP A 103 1.86 1.90 11.55
C ASP A 103 2.87 0.81 11.20
N ILE A 104 3.66 0.99 10.13
CA ILE A 104 4.59 -0.05 9.67
C ILE A 104 6.03 0.23 10.06
N GLU A 105 6.76 -0.84 10.37
CA GLU A 105 8.22 -0.87 10.39
C GLU A 105 8.71 -1.82 9.29
N ALA A 106 9.71 -1.42 8.52
CA ALA A 106 10.23 -2.19 7.39
C ALA A 106 11.34 -3.13 7.85
N VAL A 107 11.19 -4.43 7.60
CA VAL A 107 12.19 -5.47 7.88
C VAL A 107 12.77 -5.94 6.55
N HIS A 108 14.05 -5.73 6.34
CA HIS A 108 14.78 -6.10 5.13
C HIS A 108 15.89 -7.10 5.44
N PHE A 109 15.92 -8.21 4.70
CA PHE A 109 16.95 -9.25 4.84
C PHE A 109 18.07 -9.00 3.84
N ALA A 110 19.29 -8.83 4.34
CA ALA A 110 20.49 -8.58 3.55
C ALA A 110 21.47 -9.74 3.68
N SER A 111 22.07 -10.17 2.58
CA SER A 111 23.03 -11.27 2.53
C SER A 111 24.35 -10.87 1.85
N PRO A 112 25.10 -9.90 2.40
CA PRO A 112 26.43 -9.57 1.86
C PRO A 112 27.38 -10.77 2.07
N PRO A 113 28.37 -11.02 1.17
CA PRO A 113 28.65 -10.25 -0.06
C PRO A 113 27.76 -10.63 -1.26
N TYR A 114 26.82 -11.56 -1.11
CA TYR A 114 25.97 -12.03 -2.21
C TYR A 114 24.99 -10.96 -2.69
N THR A 115 24.37 -10.22 -1.77
CA THR A 115 23.59 -9.02 -2.12
C THR A 115 24.49 -7.81 -2.15
N SER A 116 24.29 -6.96 -3.17
CA SER A 116 25.08 -5.74 -3.36
C SER A 116 24.67 -4.61 -2.40
N PRO A 117 25.55 -3.63 -2.13
CA PRO A 117 25.14 -2.39 -1.46
C PRO A 117 23.99 -1.66 -2.17
N GLY A 118 23.87 -1.83 -3.49
CA GLY A 118 22.78 -1.28 -4.29
C GLY A 118 21.44 -1.90 -3.94
N ALA A 119 21.37 -3.20 -3.60
CA ALA A 119 20.14 -3.87 -3.15
C ALA A 119 19.65 -3.28 -1.81
N LEU A 120 20.55 -3.07 -0.86
CA LEU A 120 20.23 -2.44 0.41
C LEU A 120 19.75 -0.99 0.21
N LYS A 121 20.47 -0.21 -0.60
CA LYS A 121 20.07 1.17 -0.90
C LYS A 121 18.70 1.23 -1.57
N LYS A 122 18.42 0.32 -2.49
CA LYS A 122 17.11 0.18 -3.15
C LYS A 122 15.98 -0.01 -2.12
N ALA A 123 16.15 -0.92 -1.16
CA ALA A 123 15.17 -1.15 -0.09
C ALA A 123 14.99 0.08 0.81
N GLN A 124 16.07 0.79 1.14
CA GLN A 124 16.01 2.05 1.90
C GLN A 124 15.29 3.15 1.12
N ASP A 125 15.53 3.28 -0.18
CA ASP A 125 14.87 4.27 -1.04
C ASP A 125 13.37 3.97 -1.19
N LEU A 126 12.98 2.70 -1.31
CA LEU A 126 11.57 2.27 -1.27
C LEU A 126 10.90 2.62 0.06
N THR A 127 11.57 2.37 1.18
CA THR A 127 11.07 2.78 2.51
C THR A 127 10.88 4.30 2.58
N ARG A 128 11.84 5.07 2.06
CA ARG A 128 11.74 6.54 2.01
C ARG A 128 10.54 7.01 1.19
N LYS A 129 10.21 6.34 0.07
CA LYS A 129 8.99 6.67 -0.68
C LYS A 129 7.73 6.44 0.14
N LEU A 130 7.67 5.37 0.92
CA LEU A 130 6.54 5.08 1.79
C LEU A 130 6.35 6.08 2.93
N THR A 131 7.41 6.78 3.39
CA THR A 131 7.27 7.80 4.44
C THR A 131 6.36 8.96 4.03
N LYS A 132 6.17 9.20 2.74
CA LYS A 132 5.19 10.18 2.23
C LYS A 132 3.76 9.89 2.71
N PHE A 133 3.45 8.62 2.97
CA PHE A 133 2.11 8.15 3.35
C PHE A 133 2.01 7.77 4.83
N GLY A 134 3.14 7.36 5.44
CA GLY A 134 3.19 6.83 6.81
C GLY A 134 3.94 7.68 7.82
N GLY A 135 4.55 8.79 7.39
CA GLY A 135 5.44 9.56 8.26
C GLY A 135 6.77 8.83 8.52
N ASN A 136 7.20 8.73 9.75
CA ASN A 136 8.44 8.05 10.09
C ASN A 136 8.27 6.53 10.04
N ILE A 137 9.09 5.86 9.23
CA ILE A 137 9.12 4.39 9.13
C ILE A 137 10.49 3.91 9.58
N GLN A 138 10.54 3.08 10.63
CA GLN A 138 11.78 2.44 11.06
C GLN A 138 12.19 1.40 10.03
N PHE A 139 13.44 1.48 9.55
CA PHE A 139 14.04 0.48 8.69
C PHE A 139 14.92 -0.44 9.53
N ILE A 140 14.69 -1.74 9.46
CA ILE A 140 15.40 -2.78 10.21
C ILE A 140 16.09 -3.68 9.21
N GLU A 141 17.42 -3.60 9.15
CA GLU A 141 18.27 -4.50 8.38
C GLU A 141 18.57 -5.76 9.19
N VAL A 142 18.28 -6.91 8.60
CA VAL A 142 18.56 -8.22 9.19
C VAL A 142 19.69 -8.88 8.41
N PRO A 143 20.89 -9.10 9.02
CA PRO A 143 21.94 -9.88 8.41
C PRO A 143 21.49 -11.35 8.30
N PHE A 144 21.51 -11.87 7.08
CA PHE A 144 20.91 -13.18 6.79
C PHE A 144 21.86 -14.17 6.10
N THR A 145 23.09 -13.76 5.81
CA THR A 145 24.09 -14.54 5.05
C THR A 145 24.35 -15.90 5.67
N GLU A 146 24.72 -15.94 6.95
CA GLU A 146 25.08 -17.19 7.65
C GLU A 146 23.91 -18.20 7.65
N ILE A 147 22.69 -17.70 7.87
CA ILE A 147 21.48 -18.54 7.85
C ILE A 147 21.24 -19.12 6.45
N GLN A 148 21.42 -18.31 5.39
CA GLN A 148 21.24 -18.80 4.02
C GLN A 148 22.30 -19.82 3.62
N GLU A 149 23.56 -19.62 4.00
CA GLU A 149 24.64 -20.57 3.77
C GLU A 149 24.38 -21.89 4.48
N GLU A 150 23.92 -21.84 5.73
CA GLU A 150 23.57 -23.03 6.51
C GLU A 150 22.39 -23.78 5.88
N ILE A 151 21.34 -23.07 5.45
CA ILE A 151 20.21 -23.69 4.75
C ILE A 151 20.69 -24.34 3.45
N LYS A 152 21.52 -23.66 2.66
CA LYS A 152 22.07 -24.18 1.40
C LYS A 152 22.92 -25.42 1.61
N ALA A 153 23.68 -25.48 2.70
CA ALA A 153 24.57 -26.60 3.01
C ALA A 153 23.82 -27.85 3.52
N LYS A 154 22.68 -27.68 4.21
CA LYS A 154 22.02 -28.77 4.91
C LYS A 154 20.65 -29.16 4.37
N ALA A 155 19.96 -28.25 3.68
CA ALA A 155 18.60 -28.50 3.24
C ALA A 155 18.56 -29.15 1.85
N PRO A 156 17.55 -30.00 1.58
CA PRO A 156 17.28 -30.48 0.23
C PRO A 156 17.00 -29.31 -0.71
N GLU A 157 17.60 -29.30 -1.90
CA GLU A 157 17.52 -28.21 -2.88
C GLU A 157 16.06 -27.76 -3.15
N ALA A 158 15.14 -28.70 -3.32
CA ALA A 158 13.74 -28.44 -3.57
C ALA A 158 13.04 -27.62 -2.45
N TYR A 159 13.58 -27.67 -1.21
CA TYR A 159 13.03 -27.00 -0.02
C TYR A 159 13.76 -25.69 0.36
N LEU A 160 14.85 -25.34 -0.32
CA LEU A 160 15.65 -24.15 0.00
C LEU A 160 14.79 -22.89 0.12
N MET A 161 13.94 -22.64 -0.86
CA MET A 161 13.05 -21.47 -0.85
C MET A 161 12.05 -21.50 0.31
N THR A 162 11.43 -22.64 0.56
CA THR A 162 10.48 -22.81 1.67
C THR A 162 11.14 -22.57 3.02
N LEU A 163 12.31 -23.16 3.25
CA LEU A 163 13.05 -23.03 4.51
C LEU A 163 13.56 -21.60 4.72
N THR A 164 14.14 -20.99 3.68
CA THR A 164 14.56 -19.59 3.71
C THR A 164 13.42 -18.68 4.15
N ARG A 165 12.24 -18.81 3.55
CA ARG A 165 11.07 -18.00 3.92
C ARG A 165 10.51 -18.33 5.30
N ARG A 166 10.57 -19.57 5.76
CA ARG A 166 10.21 -19.95 7.14
C ARG A 166 11.13 -19.27 8.15
N PHE A 167 12.46 -19.24 7.91
CA PHE A 167 13.39 -18.52 8.78
C PHE A 167 13.14 -17.00 8.77
N MET A 168 12.94 -16.40 7.60
CA MET A 168 12.58 -15.00 7.50
C MET A 168 11.30 -14.67 8.29
N MET A 169 10.28 -15.53 8.18
CA MET A 169 9.03 -15.36 8.91
C MET A 169 9.23 -15.44 10.43
N ARG A 170 9.98 -16.42 10.92
CA ARG A 170 10.29 -16.57 12.36
C ARG A 170 11.07 -15.38 12.90
N ILE A 171 12.06 -14.90 12.15
CA ILE A 171 12.87 -13.73 12.55
C ILE A 171 11.99 -12.49 12.58
N THR A 172 11.18 -12.28 11.55
CA THR A 172 10.24 -11.13 11.50
C THR A 172 9.25 -11.18 12.66
N ASP A 173 8.73 -12.37 13.00
CA ASP A 173 7.84 -12.53 14.14
C ASP A 173 8.53 -12.21 15.47
N ARG A 174 9.79 -12.61 15.63
CA ARG A 174 10.57 -12.23 16.81
C ARG A 174 10.84 -10.72 16.90
N ILE A 175 11.14 -10.08 15.78
CA ILE A 175 11.26 -8.62 15.71
C ILE A 175 9.93 -7.96 16.08
N ARG A 176 8.81 -8.46 15.55
CA ARG A 176 7.46 -8.00 15.86
C ARG A 176 7.20 -8.01 17.37
N GLU A 177 7.52 -9.11 18.04
CA GLU A 177 7.36 -9.22 19.51
C GLU A 177 8.15 -8.14 20.24
N VAL A 178 9.44 -8.02 19.92
CA VAL A 178 10.34 -7.03 20.57
C VAL A 178 9.90 -5.59 20.30
N ARG A 179 9.32 -5.35 19.12
CA ARG A 179 8.86 -4.02 18.69
C ARG A 179 7.39 -3.74 19.03
N ASN A 180 6.72 -4.65 19.74
CA ASN A 180 5.28 -4.55 20.08
C ASN A 180 4.38 -4.40 18.86
N GLY A 181 4.70 -5.08 17.76
CA GLY A 181 3.85 -5.18 16.60
C GLY A 181 2.76 -6.25 16.78
N LEU A 182 1.66 -6.10 16.06
CA LEU A 182 0.52 -7.02 16.13
C LEU A 182 0.48 -8.02 14.98
N VAL A 183 1.03 -7.63 13.82
CA VAL A 183 0.90 -8.39 12.57
C VAL A 183 2.21 -8.36 11.78
N ILE A 184 2.35 -9.33 10.88
CA ILE A 184 3.35 -9.33 9.80
C ILE A 184 2.64 -8.98 8.50
N ILE A 185 3.30 -8.22 7.64
CA ILE A 185 2.78 -7.80 6.33
C ILE A 185 3.79 -8.23 5.28
N ASN A 186 3.33 -8.83 4.20
CA ASN A 186 4.19 -9.16 3.06
C ASN A 186 3.50 -8.88 1.71
N GLY A 187 4.30 -8.87 0.64
CA GLY A 187 3.87 -8.61 -0.73
C GLY A 187 3.62 -9.89 -1.55
N GLU A 188 3.24 -10.99 -0.93
CA GLU A 188 2.93 -12.22 -1.67
C GLU A 188 1.65 -12.06 -2.51
N SER A 189 1.72 -12.46 -3.79
CA SER A 189 0.58 -12.55 -4.70
C SER A 189 0.48 -13.97 -5.25
N LEU A 190 -0.73 -14.54 -5.27
CA LEU A 190 -0.94 -15.92 -5.70
C LEU A 190 -0.52 -16.15 -7.15
N GLY A 191 0.27 -17.19 -7.39
CA GLY A 191 0.62 -17.66 -8.72
C GLY A 191 1.70 -16.86 -9.46
N GLN A 192 2.30 -15.82 -8.86
CA GLN A 192 3.36 -15.07 -9.55
C GLN A 192 4.68 -15.84 -9.62
N VAL A 193 5.05 -16.53 -8.54
CA VAL A 193 6.29 -17.34 -8.48
C VAL A 193 6.02 -18.65 -7.74
N ALA A 194 6.94 -19.61 -7.87
CA ALA A 194 6.81 -20.96 -7.32
C ALA A 194 6.56 -21.03 -5.80
N SER A 195 7.04 -20.04 -5.03
CA SER A 195 6.80 -19.95 -3.59
C SER A 195 5.48 -19.28 -3.19
N GLN A 196 4.70 -18.84 -4.18
CA GLN A 196 3.42 -18.14 -3.98
C GLN A 196 2.22 -19.01 -4.37
N THR A 197 2.30 -20.30 -4.11
CA THR A 197 1.17 -21.23 -4.12
C THR A 197 0.51 -21.28 -2.74
N LEU A 198 -0.73 -21.72 -2.64
CA LEU A 198 -1.42 -21.86 -1.35
C LEU A 198 -0.71 -22.85 -0.44
N GLU A 199 -0.18 -23.94 -0.99
CA GLU A 199 0.60 -24.94 -0.25
C GLU A 199 1.90 -24.35 0.28
N SER A 200 2.61 -23.54 -0.53
CA SER A 200 3.82 -22.85 -0.08
C SER A 200 3.51 -21.84 1.02
N MET A 201 2.47 -21.04 0.85
CA MET A 201 2.02 -20.09 1.87
C MET A 201 1.64 -20.80 3.18
N GLN A 202 0.92 -21.92 3.10
CA GLN A 202 0.58 -22.72 4.27
C GLN A 202 1.84 -23.24 4.99
N ALA A 203 2.79 -23.82 4.25
CA ALA A 203 4.02 -24.37 4.82
C ALA A 203 4.90 -23.27 5.44
N ILE A 204 4.98 -22.08 4.83
CA ILE A 204 5.73 -20.93 5.35
C ILE A 204 5.03 -20.35 6.58
N ASN A 205 3.71 -20.22 6.54
CA ASN A 205 2.92 -19.65 7.63
C ASN A 205 2.89 -20.52 8.90
N ALA A 206 3.10 -21.83 8.77
CA ALA A 206 3.03 -22.79 9.87
C ALA A 206 4.05 -22.54 11.01
N VAL A 207 5.02 -21.63 10.83
CA VAL A 207 6.02 -21.28 11.85
C VAL A 207 5.56 -20.23 12.86
N THR A 208 4.40 -19.60 12.64
CA THR A 208 3.85 -18.56 13.51
C THR A 208 2.33 -18.60 13.53
N ASN A 209 1.76 -18.20 14.67
CA ASN A 209 0.33 -17.96 14.84
C ASN A 209 -0.02 -16.47 14.70
N THR A 210 0.95 -15.60 14.46
CA THR A 210 0.74 -14.18 14.23
C THR A 210 -0.05 -13.98 12.93
N PRO A 211 -1.06 -13.11 12.90
CA PRO A 211 -1.77 -12.80 11.66
C PRO A 211 -0.81 -12.24 10.60
N ILE A 212 -0.87 -12.80 9.40
CA ILE A 212 -0.09 -12.34 8.25
C ILE A 212 -1.04 -11.67 7.27
N ILE A 213 -0.86 -10.38 7.09
CA ILE A 213 -1.63 -9.57 6.13
C ILE A 213 -0.91 -9.60 4.79
N ARG A 214 -1.64 -9.98 3.74
CA ARG A 214 -1.17 -10.05 2.35
C ARG A 214 -2.03 -9.14 1.47
N PRO A 215 -1.81 -7.83 1.47
CA PRO A 215 -2.71 -6.86 0.81
C PRO A 215 -2.87 -7.08 -0.70
N VAL A 216 -1.86 -7.67 -1.35
CA VAL A 216 -1.82 -7.87 -2.81
C VAL A 216 -2.07 -9.33 -3.23
N VAL A 217 -2.49 -10.21 -2.31
CA VAL A 217 -2.57 -11.66 -2.55
C VAL A 217 -3.47 -12.06 -3.71
N THR A 218 -4.52 -11.29 -3.98
CA THR A 218 -5.50 -11.54 -5.05
C THR A 218 -5.38 -10.58 -6.23
N MET A 219 -4.36 -9.73 -6.24
CA MET A 219 -4.16 -8.74 -7.31
C MET A 219 -3.35 -9.32 -8.45
N ASP A 220 -3.72 -8.96 -9.67
CA ASP A 220 -2.93 -9.20 -10.86
C ASP A 220 -1.68 -8.31 -10.88
N LYS A 221 -0.66 -8.75 -11.62
CA LYS A 221 0.62 -8.02 -11.71
C LYS A 221 0.44 -6.59 -12.23
N LEU A 222 -0.47 -6.36 -13.16
CA LEU A 222 -0.74 -5.04 -13.71
C LEU A 222 -1.38 -4.12 -12.66
N GLU A 223 -2.32 -4.60 -11.86
CA GLU A 223 -2.94 -3.84 -10.78
C GLU A 223 -1.89 -3.38 -9.74
N ILE A 224 -0.93 -4.27 -9.42
CA ILE A 224 0.16 -3.94 -8.49
C ILE A 224 1.10 -2.88 -9.11
N ILE A 225 1.42 -3.00 -10.40
CA ILE A 225 2.25 -2.04 -11.13
C ILE A 225 1.59 -0.66 -11.17
N ASP A 226 0.28 -0.58 -11.43
CA ASP A 226 -0.46 0.67 -11.46
C ASP A 226 -0.35 1.40 -10.11
N ILE A 227 -0.53 0.69 -9.01
CA ILE A 227 -0.35 1.25 -7.66
C ILE A 227 1.10 1.65 -7.43
N ALA A 228 2.07 0.83 -7.83
CA ALA A 228 3.50 1.14 -7.67
C ALA A 228 3.91 2.42 -8.42
N GLN A 229 3.32 2.69 -9.58
CA GLN A 229 3.50 3.93 -10.32
C GLN A 229 2.84 5.11 -9.60
N GLU A 230 1.61 4.94 -9.10
CA GLU A 230 0.90 5.97 -8.33
C GLU A 230 1.67 6.42 -7.09
N ILE A 231 2.31 5.49 -6.39
CA ILE A 231 3.08 5.76 -5.17
C ILE A 231 4.58 6.04 -5.42
N ASP A 232 5.01 6.11 -6.67
CA ASP A 232 6.39 6.49 -7.05
C ASP A 232 7.45 5.46 -6.65
N THR A 233 7.08 4.18 -6.52
CA THR A 233 8.01 3.10 -6.16
C THR A 233 8.46 2.25 -7.34
N PHE A 234 7.75 2.30 -8.46
CA PHE A 234 7.99 1.42 -9.61
C PHE A 234 9.41 1.54 -10.17
N GLU A 235 9.87 2.76 -10.49
CA GLU A 235 11.19 2.99 -11.08
C GLU A 235 12.35 2.55 -10.17
N ILE A 236 12.16 2.62 -8.85
CA ILE A 236 13.14 2.11 -7.90
C ILE A 236 13.11 0.58 -7.90
N SER A 237 11.90 -0.02 -7.89
CA SER A 237 11.73 -1.47 -7.80
C SER A 237 12.29 -2.23 -8.99
N ILE A 238 12.30 -1.65 -10.20
CA ILE A 238 12.83 -2.30 -11.41
C ILE A 238 14.35 -2.15 -11.59
N GLN A 239 15.04 -1.47 -10.68
CA GLN A 239 16.51 -1.38 -10.73
C GLN A 239 17.13 -2.78 -10.62
N PRO A 240 18.25 -3.05 -11.36
CA PRO A 240 18.82 -4.38 -11.51
C PRO A 240 19.66 -4.82 -10.30
N PHE A 241 19.11 -4.71 -9.10
CA PHE A 241 19.71 -5.20 -7.87
C PHE A 241 18.87 -6.33 -7.30
N GLU A 242 19.47 -7.51 -7.16
CA GLU A 242 18.79 -8.72 -6.73
C GLU A 242 18.73 -8.83 -5.21
N ASP A 243 17.60 -9.33 -4.72
CA ASP A 243 17.40 -9.66 -3.29
C ASP A 243 18.01 -11.03 -2.95
N CYS A 244 18.22 -11.26 -1.66
CA CYS A 244 18.77 -12.51 -1.14
C CYS A 244 17.95 -13.76 -1.56
N CYS A 245 16.64 -13.64 -1.71
CA CYS A 245 15.79 -14.74 -2.13
C CYS A 245 16.04 -15.17 -3.59
N THR A 246 16.39 -14.25 -4.46
CA THR A 246 16.68 -14.52 -5.87
C THR A 246 18.03 -15.22 -6.03
N ILE A 247 19.06 -14.72 -5.34
CA ILE A 247 20.45 -15.21 -5.45
C ILE A 247 20.57 -16.68 -4.98
N PHE A 248 19.79 -17.06 -3.98
CA PHE A 248 19.81 -18.42 -3.41
C PHE A 248 18.62 -19.27 -3.89
N ALA A 249 17.92 -18.82 -4.93
CA ALA A 249 16.79 -19.59 -5.48
C ALA A 249 17.29 -20.87 -6.14
N PRO A 250 16.65 -22.03 -5.88
CA PRO A 250 16.97 -23.28 -6.56
C PRO A 250 16.43 -23.28 -8.00
N ASP A 251 17.08 -24.06 -8.88
CA ASP A 251 16.65 -24.22 -10.28
C ASP A 251 15.21 -24.78 -10.39
N ARG A 252 14.83 -25.64 -9.45
CA ARG A 252 13.52 -26.31 -9.43
C ARG A 252 12.89 -26.23 -8.03
N PRO A 253 12.35 -25.10 -7.64
CA PRO A 253 11.69 -24.95 -6.35
C PRO A 253 10.41 -25.78 -6.26
N LYS A 254 10.15 -26.36 -5.10
CA LYS A 254 8.93 -27.12 -4.85
C LYS A 254 7.74 -26.19 -4.71
N THR A 255 6.72 -26.40 -5.54
CA THR A 255 5.49 -25.59 -5.53
C THR A 255 4.43 -26.07 -4.54
N ASN A 256 4.54 -27.34 -4.08
CA ASN A 256 3.63 -27.96 -3.12
C ASN A 256 4.39 -28.58 -1.91
N PRO A 257 5.13 -27.79 -1.13
CA PRO A 257 5.88 -28.30 0.02
C PRO A 257 4.92 -28.78 1.10
N LYS A 258 5.24 -29.93 1.70
CA LYS A 258 4.48 -30.44 2.86
C LYS A 258 5.13 -29.93 4.15
N ILE A 259 4.32 -29.45 5.09
CA ILE A 259 4.78 -28.95 6.41
C ILE A 259 5.67 -29.97 7.10
N LYS A 260 5.22 -31.23 7.19
CA LYS A 260 5.96 -32.31 7.84
C LYS A 260 7.40 -32.47 7.31
N ASN A 261 7.61 -32.27 5.99
CA ASN A 261 8.93 -32.41 5.38
C ASN A 261 9.79 -31.14 5.56
N ALA A 262 9.18 -30.01 5.80
CA ALA A 262 9.88 -28.76 6.08
C ALA A 262 10.30 -28.64 7.58
N GLU A 263 9.82 -29.55 8.42
CA GLU A 263 10.11 -29.61 9.87
C GLU A 263 11.13 -30.71 10.25
N GLN A 264 11.44 -31.61 9.32
CA GLN A 264 12.52 -32.63 9.46
C GLN A 264 13.90 -32.03 9.18
#